data_14abe04a8ab125240faea39341fa1da3
#
_entry.id   14abe04a8ab125240faea39341fa1da3
#
_cell.length_a   1.000
_cell.length_b   1.000
_cell.length_c   1.000
_cell.angle_alpha   90.00
_cell.angle_beta   90.00
_cell.angle_gamma   90.00
#
_symmetry.space_group_name_H-M   'P 1'
#
loop_
_entity.id
_entity.type
_entity.pdbx_description
1 polymer ?
#
loop_
_entity_poly.entity_id
_entity_poly.type
_entity_poly.pdbx_seq_one_letter_code
_entity_poly.pdbx_strand_id
1 'polypeptide(L)'
;MHINTIGLKSWRVLKDAKKKGKPVIYHTHTTYEDFKGSVKFSNQLAPLIKFWAKKLYNSADYLISPTEYTKNLIKEKYLTSPKEIRVISNGVDTQNFSKRKELEKRFREEYKIDKPFIITAGLPFERKGIMDFVKIVEKCKDYQFFWFGSSSIKPMLPKKIQNIIENPPKNLIFPGFVDKEILIGAFSGAKAFLFMTYEENEGIVILEALSSKLPVVVRDIPVYENWLEDGKNCFKARNNEEFYEKIVNIAEDKVENLNEIVENAYKLAEERDLKNIGKKYRDYYEYVLNNAKK
;
A
#
# COMPACT_ATOMS: atom_id res chain seq x y z
N MET A 1 17.10 -9.60 17.13
CA MET A 1 17.23 -9.60 15.65
C MET A 1 15.85 -9.36 15.05
N HIS A 2 15.71 -8.40 14.11
CA HIS A 2 14.45 -8.14 13.39
C HIS A 2 14.64 -8.48 11.90
N ILE A 3 13.74 -9.28 11.32
CA ILE A 3 13.81 -9.79 9.93
C ILE A 3 12.55 -9.41 9.18
N ASN A 4 12.71 -8.84 7.96
CA ASN A 4 11.61 -8.31 7.15
C ASN A 4 11.47 -9.00 5.78
N THR A 5 12.34 -9.95 5.42
CA THR A 5 12.37 -10.54 4.08
C THR A 5 12.24 -12.06 4.13
N ILE A 6 11.60 -12.65 3.11
CA ILE A 6 11.43 -14.10 2.98
C ILE A 6 12.56 -14.70 2.12
N GLY A 7 13.02 -15.90 2.48
CA GLY A 7 13.94 -16.69 1.70
C GLY A 7 15.06 -17.35 2.48
N LEU A 8 15.97 -17.99 1.74
CA LEU A 8 17.07 -18.79 2.32
C LEU A 8 18.03 -17.94 3.16
N LYS A 9 18.30 -16.71 2.74
CA LYS A 9 19.18 -15.80 3.51
C LYS A 9 18.57 -15.47 4.87
N SER A 10 17.30 -15.11 4.91
CA SER A 10 16.54 -14.82 6.14
C SER A 10 16.53 -16.04 7.08
N TRP A 11 16.39 -17.25 6.52
CA TRP A 11 16.47 -18.50 7.27
C TRP A 11 17.85 -18.73 7.93
N ARG A 12 18.92 -18.45 7.20
CA ARG A 12 20.28 -18.55 7.73
C ARG A 12 20.52 -17.56 8.87
N VAL A 13 20.11 -16.30 8.66
CA VAL A 13 20.20 -15.23 9.67
C VAL A 13 19.39 -15.58 10.93
N LEU A 14 18.16 -16.09 10.76
CA LEU A 14 17.32 -16.54 11.86
C LEU A 14 18.01 -17.65 12.68
N LYS A 15 18.54 -18.68 12.00
CA LYS A 15 19.27 -19.79 12.65
C LYS A 15 20.51 -19.31 13.42
N ASP A 16 21.29 -18.41 12.83
CA ASP A 16 22.48 -17.86 13.47
C ASP A 16 22.13 -17.06 14.72
N ALA A 17 21.08 -16.21 14.63
CA ALA A 17 20.59 -15.46 15.78
C ALA A 17 20.16 -16.38 16.94
N LYS A 18 19.40 -17.45 16.63
CA LYS A 18 18.98 -18.44 17.63
C LYS A 18 20.15 -19.21 18.25
N LYS A 19 21.13 -19.62 17.46
CA LYS A 19 22.36 -20.27 17.99
C LYS A 19 23.10 -19.36 18.97
N LYS A 20 23.02 -18.04 18.79
CA LYS A 20 23.64 -17.03 19.67
C LYS A 20 22.73 -16.60 20.83
N GLY A 21 21.59 -17.30 21.06
CA GLY A 21 20.65 -16.98 22.12
C GLY A 21 19.95 -15.63 21.95
N LYS A 22 19.90 -15.08 20.72
CA LYS A 22 19.27 -13.78 20.45
C LYS A 22 17.80 -13.97 20.08
N PRO A 23 16.86 -13.21 20.68
CA PRO A 23 15.46 -13.25 20.28
C PRO A 23 15.29 -12.79 18.84
N VAL A 24 14.39 -13.45 18.10
CA VAL A 24 14.10 -13.16 16.71
C VAL A 24 12.67 -12.64 16.57
N ILE A 25 12.56 -11.40 16.10
CA ILE A 25 11.30 -10.78 15.67
C ILE A 25 11.21 -10.93 14.16
N TYR A 26 10.05 -11.33 13.66
CA TYR A 26 9.80 -11.39 12.23
C TYR A 26 8.62 -10.51 11.84
N HIS A 27 8.81 -9.66 10.82
CA HIS A 27 7.74 -8.84 10.28
C HIS A 27 7.02 -9.54 9.13
N THR A 28 5.71 -9.69 9.20
CA THR A 28 4.91 -10.48 8.27
C THR A 28 4.45 -9.64 7.06
N HIS A 29 5.41 -9.10 6.30
CA HIS A 29 5.14 -8.28 5.12
C HIS A 29 4.70 -9.06 3.88
N THR A 30 4.99 -10.35 3.82
CA THR A 30 4.79 -11.16 2.60
C THR A 30 3.87 -12.33 2.88
N THR A 31 2.80 -12.40 2.13
CA THR A 31 1.85 -13.50 2.15
C THR A 31 1.75 -14.16 0.77
N TYR A 32 1.21 -15.36 0.70
CA TYR A 32 0.86 -16.01 -0.56
C TYR A 32 -0.15 -15.17 -1.33
N GLU A 33 -1.12 -14.63 -0.60
CA GLU A 33 -2.22 -13.84 -1.10
C GLU A 33 -1.70 -12.57 -1.80
N ASP A 34 -0.76 -11.87 -1.16
CA ASP A 34 -0.13 -10.67 -1.72
C ASP A 34 0.83 -10.97 -2.89
N PHE A 35 1.42 -12.14 -2.96
CA PHE A 35 2.33 -12.52 -4.06
C PHE A 35 1.60 -13.05 -5.29
N LYS A 36 0.46 -13.72 -5.13
CA LYS A 36 -0.34 -14.29 -6.21
C LYS A 36 -0.83 -13.17 -7.16
N GLY A 37 -0.75 -13.42 -8.49
CA GLY A 37 -1.20 -12.45 -9.50
C GLY A 37 -0.30 -11.21 -9.66
N SER A 38 0.94 -11.23 -9.13
CA SER A 38 1.85 -10.09 -9.25
C SER A 38 2.62 -10.09 -10.57
N VAL A 39 3.40 -11.12 -10.85
CA VAL A 39 4.24 -11.21 -12.06
C VAL A 39 3.97 -12.52 -12.81
N LYS A 40 4.56 -12.67 -14.00
CA LYS A 40 4.54 -13.95 -14.73
C LYS A 40 5.00 -15.09 -13.80
N PHE A 41 4.30 -16.20 -13.84
CA PHE A 41 4.58 -17.40 -13.03
C PHE A 41 4.43 -17.21 -11.51
N SER A 42 3.94 -16.04 -11.03
CA SER A 42 3.75 -15.83 -9.59
C SER A 42 2.76 -16.85 -8.97
N ASN A 43 1.74 -17.26 -9.71
CA ASN A 43 0.78 -18.27 -9.24
C ASN A 43 1.44 -19.64 -9.01
N GLN A 44 2.41 -20.03 -9.86
CA GLN A 44 3.18 -21.27 -9.73
C GLN A 44 4.21 -21.18 -8.60
N LEU A 45 4.78 -20.00 -8.38
CA LEU A 45 5.78 -19.75 -7.33
C LEU A 45 5.17 -19.44 -5.95
N ALA A 46 3.91 -19.02 -5.90
CA ALA A 46 3.25 -18.64 -4.66
C ALA A 46 3.21 -19.77 -3.59
N PRO A 47 3.05 -21.06 -3.91
CA PRO A 47 3.16 -22.14 -2.92
C PRO A 47 4.54 -22.20 -2.25
N LEU A 48 5.62 -21.90 -2.97
CA LEU A 48 6.98 -21.84 -2.43
C LEU A 48 7.14 -20.65 -1.46
N ILE A 49 6.57 -19.50 -1.80
CA ILE A 49 6.52 -18.32 -0.90
C ILE A 49 5.76 -18.69 0.38
N LYS A 50 4.61 -19.36 0.26
CA LYS A 50 3.83 -19.83 1.42
C LYS A 50 4.62 -20.80 2.31
N PHE A 51 5.34 -21.73 1.70
CA PHE A 51 6.20 -22.67 2.43
C PHE A 51 7.28 -21.92 3.25
N TRP A 52 8.00 -21.00 2.60
CA TRP A 52 9.04 -20.21 3.28
C TRP A 52 8.45 -19.30 4.36
N ALA A 53 7.31 -18.65 4.10
CA ALA A 53 6.61 -17.82 5.07
C ALA A 53 6.22 -18.65 6.31
N LYS A 54 5.56 -19.79 6.12
CA LYS A 54 5.22 -20.70 7.20
C LYS A 54 6.45 -21.10 8.03
N LYS A 55 7.54 -21.50 7.37
CA LYS A 55 8.77 -21.91 8.02
C LYS A 55 9.36 -20.80 8.87
N LEU A 56 9.44 -19.58 8.33
CA LEU A 56 10.05 -18.44 9.00
C LEU A 56 9.17 -17.91 10.15
N TYR A 57 7.86 -17.77 9.92
CA TYR A 57 6.93 -17.27 10.94
C TYR A 57 6.80 -18.22 12.13
N ASN A 58 6.77 -19.53 11.89
CA ASN A 58 6.76 -20.50 12.98
C ASN A 58 8.11 -20.59 13.75
N SER A 59 9.21 -20.28 13.08
CA SER A 59 10.55 -20.35 13.70
C SER A 59 10.97 -19.08 14.43
N ALA A 60 10.33 -17.94 14.16
CA ALA A 60 10.58 -16.69 14.90
C ALA A 60 10.01 -16.79 16.34
N ASP A 61 10.60 -16.07 17.27
CA ASP A 61 10.11 -16.02 18.65
C ASP A 61 8.94 -15.06 18.79
N TYR A 62 8.99 -13.95 18.06
CA TYR A 62 7.99 -12.87 18.06
C TYR A 62 7.62 -12.49 16.64
N LEU A 63 6.35 -12.05 16.46
CA LEU A 63 5.85 -11.61 15.17
C LEU A 63 5.29 -10.18 15.26
N ILE A 64 5.50 -9.42 14.17
CA ILE A 64 4.84 -8.14 13.92
C ILE A 64 4.04 -8.25 12.64
N SER A 65 2.85 -7.65 12.61
CA SER A 65 2.00 -7.56 11.44
C SER A 65 1.58 -6.10 11.21
N PRO A 66 1.45 -5.62 9.96
CA PRO A 66 1.08 -4.23 9.71
C PRO A 66 -0.38 -3.91 10.03
N THR A 67 -1.29 -4.90 9.95
CA THR A 67 -2.73 -4.74 10.20
C THR A 67 -3.31 -5.91 10.99
N GLU A 68 -4.49 -5.71 11.58
CA GLU A 68 -5.26 -6.80 12.22
C GLU A 68 -5.66 -7.87 11.20
N TYR A 69 -6.03 -7.46 9.97
CA TYR A 69 -6.32 -8.39 8.88
C TYR A 69 -5.14 -9.34 8.62
N THR A 70 -3.95 -8.79 8.38
CA THR A 70 -2.76 -9.60 8.12
C THR A 70 -2.39 -10.46 9.32
N LYS A 71 -2.53 -9.96 10.55
CA LYS A 71 -2.36 -10.75 11.78
C LYS A 71 -3.30 -11.97 11.81
N ASN A 72 -4.59 -11.78 11.51
CA ASN A 72 -5.57 -12.87 11.50
C ASN A 72 -5.27 -13.88 10.38
N LEU A 73 -4.96 -13.38 9.18
CA LEU A 73 -4.52 -14.20 8.05
C LEU A 73 -3.31 -15.08 8.41
N ILE A 74 -2.31 -14.51 9.09
CA ILE A 74 -1.11 -15.24 9.53
C ILE A 74 -1.47 -16.30 10.57
N LYS A 75 -2.29 -15.96 11.56
CA LYS A 75 -2.74 -16.93 12.58
C LYS A 75 -3.47 -18.12 11.96
N GLU A 76 -4.39 -17.87 11.05
CA GLU A 76 -5.24 -18.90 10.46
C GLU A 76 -4.50 -19.77 9.43
N LYS A 77 -3.70 -19.16 8.57
CA LYS A 77 -3.16 -19.86 7.38
C LYS A 77 -1.68 -20.21 7.45
N TYR A 78 -0.92 -19.62 8.39
CA TYR A 78 0.53 -19.77 8.42
C TYR A 78 1.07 -20.39 9.71
N LEU A 79 0.49 -20.10 10.86
CA LEU A 79 0.97 -20.66 12.11
C LEU A 79 0.50 -22.11 12.32
N THR A 80 1.36 -22.91 12.93
CA THR A 80 1.09 -24.30 13.33
C THR A 80 0.69 -24.41 14.80
N SER A 81 0.99 -23.38 15.59
CA SER A 81 0.62 -23.26 17.00
C SER A 81 0.32 -21.78 17.34
N PRO A 82 -0.50 -21.53 18.36
CA PRO A 82 -0.79 -20.18 18.80
C PRO A 82 0.49 -19.39 19.10
N LYS A 83 0.58 -18.17 18.56
CA LYS A 83 1.67 -17.23 18.78
C LYS A 83 1.14 -15.82 18.84
N GLU A 84 1.70 -15.01 19.76
CA GLU A 84 1.39 -13.59 19.80
C GLU A 84 1.92 -12.89 18.55
N ILE A 85 1.08 -12.05 17.94
CA ILE A 85 1.44 -11.18 16.84
C ILE A 85 1.10 -9.75 17.24
N ARG A 86 2.11 -8.89 17.34
CA ARG A 86 1.91 -7.46 17.60
C ARG A 86 1.53 -6.75 16.32
N VAL A 87 0.49 -5.93 16.37
CA VAL A 87 0.12 -5.10 15.22
C VAL A 87 0.80 -3.74 15.35
N ILE A 88 1.66 -3.42 14.37
CA ILE A 88 2.36 -2.14 14.25
C ILE A 88 2.36 -1.78 12.77
N SER A 89 1.71 -0.66 12.42
CA SER A 89 1.67 -0.11 11.06
C SER A 89 3.09 0.15 10.52
N ASN A 90 3.26 0.11 9.20
CA ASN A 90 4.51 0.54 8.56
C ASN A 90 4.75 2.04 8.71
N GLY A 91 3.69 2.81 8.92
CA GLY A 91 3.76 4.25 9.12
C GLY A 91 3.98 5.04 7.85
N VAL A 92 3.92 6.36 7.99
CA VAL A 92 4.12 7.34 6.94
C VAL A 92 4.89 8.55 7.46
N ASP A 93 5.70 9.15 6.61
CA ASP A 93 6.37 10.43 6.90
C ASP A 93 5.40 11.58 6.53
N THR A 94 4.61 12.01 7.53
CA THR A 94 3.56 13.03 7.31
C THR A 94 4.14 14.39 6.90
N GLN A 95 5.36 14.70 7.31
CA GLN A 95 6.01 15.96 6.93
C GLN A 95 6.39 15.96 5.45
N ASN A 96 6.93 14.85 4.96
CA ASN A 96 7.33 14.71 3.57
C ASN A 96 6.13 14.68 2.60
N PHE A 97 5.02 14.08 2.99
CA PHE A 97 3.81 14.00 2.18
C PHE A 97 2.79 15.11 2.48
N SER A 98 3.19 16.22 3.11
CA SER A 98 2.33 17.39 3.26
C SER A 98 2.11 18.09 1.91
N LYS A 99 0.92 18.71 1.72
CA LYS A 99 0.62 19.51 0.50
C LYS A 99 1.61 20.64 0.30
N ARG A 100 2.14 20.76 -0.93
CA ARG A 100 3.10 21.79 -1.34
C ARG A 100 2.71 22.36 -2.69
N LYS A 101 2.19 23.61 -2.68
CA LYS A 101 1.71 24.29 -3.89
C LYS A 101 2.81 24.49 -4.95
N GLU A 102 4.05 24.74 -4.52
CA GLU A 102 5.18 24.90 -5.42
C GLU A 102 5.52 23.60 -6.17
N LEU A 103 5.40 22.43 -5.51
CA LEU A 103 5.63 21.14 -6.14
C LEU A 103 4.45 20.72 -7.03
N GLU A 104 3.21 21.05 -6.64
CA GLU A 104 2.04 20.89 -7.52
C GLU A 104 2.23 21.66 -8.82
N LYS A 105 2.63 22.95 -8.73
CA LYS A 105 2.86 23.78 -9.92
C LYS A 105 3.91 23.16 -10.82
N ARG A 106 5.06 22.75 -10.24
CA ARG A 106 6.14 22.07 -10.99
C ARG A 106 5.64 20.79 -11.67
N PHE A 107 4.85 19.97 -10.98
CA PHE A 107 4.27 18.76 -11.54
C PHE A 107 3.36 19.07 -12.73
N ARG A 108 2.45 20.05 -12.60
CA ARG A 108 1.56 20.47 -13.68
C ARG A 108 2.33 20.99 -14.90
N GLU A 109 3.39 21.76 -14.69
CA GLU A 109 4.25 22.30 -15.77
C GLU A 109 4.99 21.16 -16.48
N GLU A 110 5.60 20.23 -15.74
CA GLU A 110 6.38 19.11 -16.29
C GLU A 110 5.52 18.20 -17.18
N TYR A 111 4.31 17.89 -16.75
CA TYR A 111 3.38 17.00 -17.48
C TYR A 111 2.36 17.76 -18.34
N LYS A 112 2.45 19.10 -18.43
CA LYS A 112 1.55 19.98 -19.22
C LYS A 112 0.08 19.70 -18.90
N ILE A 113 -0.27 19.70 -17.60
CA ILE A 113 -1.60 19.34 -17.10
C ILE A 113 -2.48 20.59 -17.03
N ASP A 114 -3.49 20.64 -17.89
CA ASP A 114 -4.52 21.70 -17.93
C ASP A 114 -5.86 21.27 -17.33
N LYS A 115 -6.03 19.97 -17.08
CA LYS A 115 -7.25 19.35 -16.56
C LYS A 115 -7.15 18.94 -15.10
N PRO A 116 -8.28 18.68 -14.41
CA PRO A 116 -8.27 17.94 -13.16
C PRO A 116 -7.62 16.56 -13.36
N PHE A 117 -6.86 16.11 -12.38
CA PHE A 117 -6.18 14.81 -12.51
C PHE A 117 -6.36 13.93 -11.27
N ILE A 118 -6.26 12.63 -11.50
CA ILE A 118 -6.44 11.56 -10.53
C ILE A 118 -5.19 10.69 -10.57
N ILE A 119 -4.73 10.24 -9.41
CA ILE A 119 -3.49 9.48 -9.31
C ILE A 119 -3.69 8.12 -8.64
N THR A 120 -2.81 7.20 -8.96
CA THR A 120 -2.56 5.97 -8.20
C THR A 120 -1.06 5.71 -8.14
N ALA A 121 -0.60 4.91 -7.16
CA ALA A 121 0.79 4.55 -7.03
C ALA A 121 0.97 3.08 -6.61
N GLY A 122 1.97 2.43 -7.19
CA GLY A 122 2.32 1.05 -6.94
C GLY A 122 2.75 0.33 -8.22
N LEU A 123 3.28 -0.89 -8.05
CA LEU A 123 3.63 -1.70 -9.22
C LEU A 123 2.35 -2.10 -9.98
N PRO A 124 2.32 -2.00 -11.32
CA PRO A 124 1.11 -2.21 -12.12
C PRO A 124 0.78 -3.71 -12.26
N PHE A 125 0.49 -4.35 -11.13
CA PHE A 125 0.07 -5.75 -11.08
C PHE A 125 -1.43 -5.91 -11.34
N GLU A 126 -1.84 -7.07 -11.84
CA GLU A 126 -3.25 -7.40 -12.03
C GLU A 126 -4.03 -7.29 -10.70
N ARG A 127 -3.44 -7.82 -9.61
CA ARG A 127 -4.03 -7.71 -8.27
C ARG A 127 -4.15 -6.27 -7.75
N LYS A 128 -3.36 -5.33 -8.29
CA LYS A 128 -3.48 -3.89 -7.97
C LYS A 128 -4.61 -3.20 -8.74
N GLY A 129 -5.37 -3.97 -9.54
CA GLY A 129 -6.56 -3.48 -10.21
C GLY A 129 -6.29 -2.66 -11.48
N ILE A 130 -5.12 -2.82 -12.13
CA ILE A 130 -4.77 -2.07 -13.34
C ILE A 130 -5.82 -2.23 -14.45
N MET A 131 -6.43 -3.43 -14.56
CA MET A 131 -7.45 -3.70 -15.58
C MET A 131 -8.72 -2.89 -15.35
N ASP A 132 -9.14 -2.75 -14.09
CA ASP A 132 -10.31 -1.96 -13.73
C ASP A 132 -10.00 -0.46 -13.77
N PHE A 133 -8.79 -0.08 -13.34
CA PHE A 133 -8.33 1.31 -13.44
C PHE A 133 -8.41 1.83 -14.87
N VAL A 134 -7.94 1.04 -15.87
CA VAL A 134 -8.03 1.42 -17.28
C VAL A 134 -9.48 1.62 -17.74
N LYS A 135 -10.42 0.77 -17.30
CA LYS A 135 -11.84 0.95 -17.61
C LYS A 135 -12.40 2.29 -17.06
N ILE A 136 -11.96 2.68 -15.85
CA ILE A 136 -12.34 3.99 -15.30
C ILE A 136 -11.73 5.12 -16.11
N VAL A 137 -10.45 5.02 -16.47
CA VAL A 137 -9.76 6.00 -17.32
C VAL A 137 -10.49 6.20 -18.65
N GLU A 138 -10.88 5.13 -19.33
CA GLU A 138 -11.60 5.18 -20.61
C GLU A 138 -12.97 5.81 -20.49
N LYS A 139 -13.63 5.70 -19.33
CA LYS A 139 -14.93 6.29 -19.04
C LYS A 139 -14.83 7.77 -18.67
N CYS A 140 -13.73 8.20 -18.04
CA CYS A 140 -13.50 9.55 -17.52
C CYS A 140 -12.58 10.39 -18.44
N LYS A 141 -13.05 10.75 -19.64
CA LYS A 141 -12.22 11.44 -20.65
C LYS A 141 -11.85 12.89 -20.31
N ASP A 142 -12.61 13.52 -19.41
CA ASP A 142 -12.39 14.91 -19.01
C ASP A 142 -11.31 15.06 -17.94
N TYR A 143 -10.81 13.94 -17.38
CA TYR A 143 -9.77 13.91 -16.37
C TYR A 143 -8.49 13.32 -16.93
N GLN A 144 -7.34 13.79 -16.42
CA GLN A 144 -6.03 13.17 -16.63
C GLN A 144 -5.76 12.15 -15.53
N PHE A 145 -5.17 11.01 -15.88
CA PHE A 145 -4.80 9.97 -14.91
C PHE A 145 -3.31 9.70 -14.92
N PHE A 146 -2.78 9.39 -13.73
CA PHE A 146 -1.38 8.99 -13.57
C PHE A 146 -1.29 7.71 -12.75
N TRP A 147 -0.50 6.76 -13.26
CA TRP A 147 -0.12 5.56 -12.51
C TRP A 147 1.37 5.61 -12.25
N PHE A 148 1.75 5.95 -11.01
CA PHE A 148 3.14 5.96 -10.56
C PHE A 148 3.60 4.55 -10.18
N GLY A 149 4.79 4.15 -10.63
CA GLY A 149 5.40 2.86 -10.30
C GLY A 149 6.51 2.49 -11.26
N SER A 150 7.37 1.57 -10.83
CA SER A 150 8.55 1.23 -11.62
C SER A 150 8.18 0.53 -12.92
N SER A 151 8.71 1.04 -14.04
CA SER A 151 8.68 0.38 -15.33
C SER A 151 9.73 -0.73 -15.48
N SER A 152 10.70 -0.81 -14.58
CA SER A 152 11.80 -1.80 -14.63
C SER A 152 11.31 -3.25 -14.57
N ILE A 153 10.15 -3.51 -13.95
CA ILE A 153 9.53 -4.83 -13.87
C ILE A 153 8.69 -5.20 -15.11
N LYS A 154 8.52 -4.27 -16.07
CA LYS A 154 7.67 -4.47 -17.26
C LYS A 154 7.89 -5.83 -17.96
N PRO A 155 9.14 -6.31 -18.20
CA PRO A 155 9.36 -7.61 -18.82
C PRO A 155 8.79 -8.80 -18.03
N MET A 156 8.62 -8.64 -16.71
CA MET A 156 8.07 -9.67 -15.82
C MET A 156 6.53 -9.64 -15.74
N LEU A 157 5.89 -8.61 -16.28
CA LEU A 157 4.43 -8.47 -16.28
C LEU A 157 3.79 -9.34 -17.37
N PRO A 158 2.53 -9.80 -17.20
CA PRO A 158 1.75 -10.41 -18.27
C PRO A 158 1.69 -9.50 -19.51
N LYS A 159 1.69 -10.09 -20.71
CA LYS A 159 1.68 -9.33 -21.99
C LYS A 159 0.55 -8.31 -22.07
N LYS A 160 -0.63 -8.65 -21.55
CA LYS A 160 -1.79 -7.75 -21.49
C LYS A 160 -1.48 -6.44 -20.75
N ILE A 161 -0.79 -6.52 -19.62
CA ILE A 161 -0.38 -5.34 -18.84
C ILE A 161 0.76 -4.60 -19.54
N GLN A 162 1.71 -5.32 -20.15
CA GLN A 162 2.75 -4.69 -20.96
C GLN A 162 2.15 -3.83 -22.06
N ASN A 163 1.16 -4.35 -22.80
CA ASN A 163 0.47 -3.62 -23.86
C ASN A 163 -0.24 -2.35 -23.35
N ILE A 164 -0.87 -2.41 -22.17
CA ILE A 164 -1.49 -1.22 -21.56
C ILE A 164 -0.44 -0.14 -21.26
N ILE A 165 0.72 -0.53 -20.74
CA ILE A 165 1.81 0.42 -20.42
C ILE A 165 2.43 1.00 -21.68
N GLU A 166 2.51 0.22 -22.77
CA GLU A 166 3.07 0.65 -24.05
C GLU A 166 2.10 1.50 -24.86
N ASN A 167 0.82 1.21 -24.79
CA ASN A 167 -0.25 1.87 -25.54
C ASN A 167 -1.38 2.28 -24.58
N PRO A 168 -1.12 3.22 -23.65
CA PRO A 168 -2.15 3.65 -22.69
C PRO A 168 -3.26 4.44 -23.37
N PRO A 169 -4.46 4.50 -22.76
CA PRO A 169 -5.46 5.49 -23.14
C PRO A 169 -4.87 6.91 -23.16
N LYS A 170 -5.36 7.79 -24.04
CA LYS A 170 -4.80 9.13 -24.26
C LYS A 170 -4.72 9.99 -22.97
N ASN A 171 -5.61 9.74 -22.04
CA ASN A 171 -5.69 10.43 -20.75
C ASN A 171 -5.05 9.63 -19.59
N LEU A 172 -4.19 8.64 -19.88
CA LEU A 172 -3.42 7.90 -18.87
C LEU A 172 -1.92 8.02 -19.15
N ILE A 173 -1.18 8.44 -18.14
CA ILE A 173 0.28 8.51 -18.17
C ILE A 173 0.86 7.55 -17.14
N PHE A 174 1.88 6.80 -17.53
CA PHE A 174 2.74 6.00 -16.66
C PHE A 174 4.10 6.69 -16.52
N PRO A 175 4.30 7.56 -15.52
CA PRO A 175 5.57 8.27 -15.35
C PRO A 175 6.75 7.34 -15.02
N GLY A 176 6.44 6.12 -14.57
CA GLY A 176 7.45 5.21 -14.08
C GLY A 176 7.89 5.54 -12.66
N PHE A 177 9.17 5.37 -12.38
CA PHE A 177 9.78 5.82 -11.14
C PHE A 177 10.20 7.28 -11.31
N VAL A 178 9.70 8.16 -10.46
CA VAL A 178 9.97 9.60 -10.48
C VAL A 178 10.64 10.05 -9.19
N ASP A 179 11.25 11.21 -9.22
CA ASP A 179 11.80 11.84 -8.02
C ASP A 179 10.70 12.12 -6.99
N LYS A 180 11.09 12.10 -5.71
CA LYS A 180 10.16 12.27 -4.59
C LYS A 180 9.38 13.58 -4.68
N GLU A 181 10.01 14.67 -5.12
CA GLU A 181 9.36 15.98 -5.27
C GLU A 181 8.25 15.97 -6.32
N ILE A 182 8.47 15.29 -7.45
CA ILE A 182 7.47 15.10 -8.50
C ILE A 182 6.28 14.29 -7.96
N LEU A 183 6.56 13.22 -7.22
CA LEU A 183 5.50 12.43 -6.60
C LEU A 183 4.70 13.24 -5.58
N ILE A 184 5.35 14.01 -4.69
CA ILE A 184 4.69 14.89 -3.73
C ILE A 184 3.86 15.96 -4.45
N GLY A 185 4.36 16.50 -5.56
CA GLY A 185 3.63 17.44 -6.41
C GLY A 185 2.34 16.83 -6.95
N ALA A 186 2.40 15.59 -7.42
CA ALA A 186 1.22 14.85 -7.87
C ALA A 186 0.20 14.64 -6.74
N PHE A 187 0.66 14.20 -5.54
CA PHE A 187 -0.21 14.05 -4.37
C PHE A 187 -0.82 15.39 -3.91
N SER A 188 -0.09 16.50 -4.07
CA SER A 188 -0.54 17.81 -3.66
C SER A 188 -1.66 18.37 -4.53
N GLY A 189 -1.66 18.07 -5.83
CA GLY A 189 -2.54 18.69 -6.82
C GLY A 189 -3.63 17.77 -7.37
N ALA A 190 -3.61 16.48 -7.10
CA ALA A 190 -4.63 15.56 -7.57
C ALA A 190 -5.99 15.82 -6.90
N LYS A 191 -7.08 15.53 -7.61
CA LYS A 191 -8.44 15.56 -7.06
C LYS A 191 -8.74 14.36 -6.19
N ALA A 192 -8.20 13.18 -6.53
CA ALA A 192 -8.36 11.95 -5.76
C ALA A 192 -7.18 10.99 -5.95
N PHE A 193 -6.94 10.16 -4.93
CA PHE A 193 -6.11 8.98 -5.01
C PHE A 193 -7.00 7.75 -5.19
N LEU A 194 -6.85 7.06 -6.33
CA LEU A 194 -7.66 5.91 -6.69
C LEU A 194 -6.88 4.61 -6.50
N PHE A 195 -7.29 3.77 -5.55
CA PHE A 195 -6.56 2.55 -5.21
C PHE A 195 -7.46 1.30 -5.31
N MET A 196 -7.43 0.66 -6.48
CA MET A 196 -8.36 -0.41 -6.86
C MET A 196 -7.82 -1.82 -6.56
N THR A 197 -6.89 -1.95 -5.63
CA THR A 197 -6.25 -3.22 -5.30
C THR A 197 -7.26 -4.25 -4.78
N TYR A 198 -7.04 -5.52 -5.12
CA TYR A 198 -7.83 -6.66 -4.65
C TYR A 198 -7.25 -7.32 -3.39
N GLU A 199 -5.96 -7.10 -3.12
CA GLU A 199 -5.27 -7.68 -1.96
C GLU A 199 -4.14 -6.76 -1.52
N GLU A 200 -4.01 -6.56 -0.21
CA GLU A 200 -2.99 -5.76 0.46
C GLU A 200 -2.66 -6.33 1.84
N ASN A 201 -1.49 -5.95 2.36
CA ASN A 201 -1.16 -6.13 3.76
C ASN A 201 -1.42 -4.88 4.61
N GLU A 202 -1.30 -3.68 4.02
CA GLU A 202 -1.68 -2.40 4.62
C GLU A 202 -2.00 -1.34 3.55
N GLY A 203 -1.10 -1.16 2.55
CA GLY A 203 -1.21 -0.10 1.56
C GLY A 203 -0.56 1.22 2.00
N ILE A 204 0.77 1.24 2.15
CA ILE A 204 1.53 2.44 2.59
C ILE A 204 1.18 3.67 1.75
N VAL A 205 0.99 3.51 0.44
CA VAL A 205 0.64 4.60 -0.47
C VAL A 205 -0.70 5.27 -0.13
N ILE A 206 -1.62 4.55 0.54
CA ILE A 206 -2.85 5.15 1.08
C ILE A 206 -2.48 6.13 2.19
N LEU A 207 -1.61 5.74 3.13
CA LEU A 207 -1.17 6.63 4.21
C LEU A 207 -0.47 7.89 3.67
N GLU A 208 0.28 7.75 2.56
CA GLU A 208 0.89 8.88 1.85
C GLU A 208 -0.19 9.82 1.28
N ALA A 209 -1.25 9.28 0.68
CA ALA A 209 -2.39 10.06 0.18
C ALA A 209 -3.14 10.77 1.32
N LEU A 210 -3.45 10.06 2.41
CA LEU A 210 -4.10 10.65 3.59
C LEU A 210 -3.25 11.78 4.20
N SER A 211 -1.93 11.58 4.26
CA SER A 211 -0.96 12.58 4.73
C SER A 211 -0.94 13.85 3.88
N SER A 212 -1.17 13.69 2.58
CA SER A 212 -1.28 14.81 1.63
C SER A 212 -2.66 15.48 1.63
N LYS A 213 -3.57 15.08 2.54
CA LYS A 213 -4.96 15.54 2.55
C LYS A 213 -5.63 15.34 1.18
N LEU A 214 -5.32 14.22 0.53
CA LEU A 214 -5.89 13.85 -0.76
C LEU A 214 -7.07 12.89 -0.52
N PRO A 215 -8.27 13.16 -1.07
CA PRO A 215 -9.39 12.23 -1.00
C PRO A 215 -9.01 10.85 -1.56
N VAL A 216 -9.29 9.80 -0.81
CA VAL A 216 -8.89 8.43 -1.16
C VAL A 216 -10.12 7.59 -1.49
N VAL A 217 -10.11 6.97 -2.67
CA VAL A 217 -11.13 5.99 -3.10
C VAL A 217 -10.46 4.62 -3.18
N VAL A 218 -10.89 3.68 -2.34
CA VAL A 218 -10.33 2.34 -2.26
C VAL A 218 -11.35 1.26 -2.59
N ARG A 219 -10.88 0.07 -2.99
CA ARG A 219 -11.74 -1.10 -3.04
C ARG A 219 -12.15 -1.50 -1.63
N ASP A 220 -13.43 -1.86 -1.44
CA ASP A 220 -13.95 -2.40 -0.18
C ASP A 220 -13.43 -3.83 0.01
N ILE A 221 -12.31 -3.96 0.71
CA ILE A 221 -11.63 -5.23 1.00
C ILE A 221 -11.30 -5.36 2.50
N PRO A 222 -11.19 -6.58 3.03
CA PRO A 222 -11.08 -6.83 4.47
C PRO A 222 -9.89 -6.14 5.17
N VAL A 223 -8.78 -5.90 4.47
CA VAL A 223 -7.61 -5.24 5.06
C VAL A 223 -7.91 -3.82 5.56
N TYR A 224 -8.95 -3.19 5.02
CA TYR A 224 -9.34 -1.81 5.35
C TYR A 224 -10.43 -1.70 6.42
N GLU A 225 -11.07 -2.81 6.84
CA GLU A 225 -12.23 -2.79 7.75
C GLU A 225 -11.96 -2.10 9.09
N ASN A 226 -10.75 -2.25 9.64
CA ASN A 226 -10.42 -1.78 10.99
C ASN A 226 -9.79 -0.38 11.02
N TRP A 227 -9.66 0.32 9.88
CA TRP A 227 -8.99 1.62 9.87
C TRP A 227 -9.47 2.60 8.78
N LEU A 228 -10.07 2.12 7.71
CA LEU A 228 -10.76 2.95 6.73
C LEU A 228 -12.27 2.75 6.85
N GLU A 229 -13.00 3.85 6.95
CA GLU A 229 -14.46 3.87 7.11
C GLU A 229 -15.06 4.74 6.00
N ASP A 230 -15.98 4.14 5.19
CA ASP A 230 -16.61 4.82 4.04
C ASP A 230 -17.39 6.05 4.49
N GLY A 231 -17.18 7.17 3.81
CA GLY A 231 -17.82 8.46 4.12
C GLY A 231 -17.31 9.16 5.38
N LYS A 232 -16.30 8.61 6.08
CA LYS A 232 -15.73 9.22 7.29
C LYS A 232 -14.27 9.63 7.12
N ASN A 233 -13.43 8.75 6.56
CA ASN A 233 -12.01 9.02 6.29
C ASN A 233 -11.52 8.51 4.94
N CYS A 234 -12.39 7.90 4.16
CA CYS A 234 -12.15 7.47 2.79
C CYS A 234 -13.48 7.27 2.06
N PHE A 235 -13.38 6.88 0.78
CA PHE A 235 -14.50 6.37 0.01
C PHE A 235 -14.22 4.92 -0.37
N LYS A 236 -15.17 4.01 -0.12
CA LYS A 236 -15.06 2.59 -0.48
C LYS A 236 -15.96 2.27 -1.68
N ALA A 237 -15.46 1.46 -2.61
CA ALA A 237 -16.19 1.01 -3.78
C ALA A 237 -16.00 -0.50 -4.00
N ARG A 238 -17.04 -1.20 -4.45
CA ARG A 238 -17.05 -2.66 -4.67
C ARG A 238 -16.89 -3.05 -6.13
N ASN A 239 -17.27 -2.15 -7.02
CA ASN A 239 -17.28 -2.37 -8.47
C ASN A 239 -16.92 -1.08 -9.23
N ASN A 240 -16.72 -1.20 -10.54
CA ASN A 240 -16.26 -0.10 -11.36
C ASN A 240 -17.28 1.07 -11.45
N GLU A 241 -18.58 0.81 -11.35
CA GLU A 241 -19.59 1.87 -11.36
C GLU A 241 -19.50 2.72 -10.10
N GLU A 242 -19.40 2.09 -8.93
CA GLU A 242 -19.22 2.80 -7.66
C GLU A 242 -17.92 3.61 -7.65
N PHE A 243 -16.81 3.06 -8.18
CA PHE A 243 -15.56 3.80 -8.34
C PHE A 243 -15.74 5.03 -9.23
N TYR A 244 -16.40 4.87 -10.38
CA TYR A 244 -16.68 5.95 -11.30
C TYR A 244 -17.50 7.07 -10.65
N GLU A 245 -18.61 6.73 -10.00
CA GLU A 245 -19.48 7.69 -9.32
C GLU A 245 -18.74 8.48 -8.23
N LYS A 246 -17.99 7.78 -7.37
CA LYS A 246 -17.23 8.43 -6.29
C LYS A 246 -16.16 9.38 -6.83
N ILE A 247 -15.43 8.98 -7.88
CA ILE A 247 -14.41 9.83 -8.51
C ILE A 247 -15.03 11.07 -9.14
N VAL A 248 -16.12 10.92 -9.89
CA VAL A 248 -16.79 12.04 -10.53
C VAL A 248 -17.34 13.01 -9.48
N ASN A 249 -18.01 12.50 -8.44
CA ASN A 249 -18.55 13.35 -7.37
C ASN A 249 -17.45 14.13 -6.64
N ILE A 250 -16.27 13.50 -6.38
CA ILE A 250 -15.13 14.19 -5.77
C ILE A 250 -14.55 15.24 -6.73
N ALA A 251 -14.34 14.88 -7.99
CA ALA A 251 -13.69 15.75 -8.98
C ALA A 251 -14.54 16.96 -9.36
N GLU A 252 -15.86 16.83 -9.30
CA GLU A 252 -16.85 17.89 -9.58
C GLU A 252 -17.30 18.64 -8.31
N ASP A 253 -16.62 18.43 -7.18
CA ASP A 253 -16.88 19.07 -5.88
C ASP A 253 -18.33 18.88 -5.37
N LYS A 254 -18.96 17.72 -5.70
CA LYS A 254 -20.34 17.36 -5.33
C LYS A 254 -20.49 16.70 -3.95
N VAL A 255 -19.38 16.46 -3.25
CA VAL A 255 -19.37 15.85 -1.92
C VAL A 255 -19.38 16.96 -0.86
N GLU A 256 -20.52 17.18 -0.21
CA GLU A 256 -20.73 18.29 0.74
C GLU A 256 -19.75 18.28 1.93
N ASN A 257 -19.48 17.10 2.52
CA ASN A 257 -18.61 16.94 3.69
C ASN A 257 -17.18 16.50 3.34
N LEU A 258 -16.70 16.72 2.11
CA LEU A 258 -15.39 16.28 1.64
C LEU A 258 -14.25 16.76 2.55
N ASN A 259 -14.31 18.01 3.01
CA ASN A 259 -13.27 18.56 3.89
C ASN A 259 -13.19 17.84 5.23
N GLU A 260 -14.34 17.49 5.82
CA GLU A 260 -14.39 16.71 7.07
C GLU A 260 -13.78 15.31 6.89
N ILE A 261 -14.16 14.62 5.81
CA ILE A 261 -13.61 13.29 5.47
C ILE A 261 -12.09 13.36 5.32
N VAL A 262 -11.57 14.36 4.63
CA VAL A 262 -10.14 14.57 4.42
C VAL A 262 -9.41 14.91 5.72
N GLU A 263 -9.97 15.71 6.59
CA GLU A 263 -9.37 16.01 7.90
C GLU A 263 -9.35 14.77 8.81
N ASN A 264 -10.41 13.97 8.82
CA ASN A 264 -10.44 12.71 9.56
C ASN A 264 -9.41 11.70 9.00
N ALA A 265 -9.23 11.67 7.67
CA ALA A 265 -8.22 10.89 6.99
C ALA A 265 -6.79 11.32 7.38
N TYR A 266 -6.55 12.63 7.44
CA TYR A 266 -5.26 13.18 7.85
C TYR A 266 -4.92 12.85 9.32
N LYS A 267 -5.87 12.96 10.25
CA LYS A 267 -5.68 12.54 11.65
C LYS A 267 -5.24 11.08 11.74
N LEU A 268 -5.82 10.21 10.92
CA LEU A 268 -5.43 8.80 10.84
C LEU A 268 -3.98 8.62 10.36
N ALA A 269 -3.53 9.44 9.41
CA ALA A 269 -2.13 9.46 8.98
C ALA A 269 -1.20 9.97 10.11
N GLU A 270 -1.58 11.02 10.84
CA GLU A 270 -0.82 11.54 11.99
C GLU A 270 -0.64 10.48 13.10
N GLU A 271 -1.66 9.69 13.40
CA GLU A 271 -1.55 8.57 14.34
C GLU A 271 -0.52 7.53 13.91
N ARG A 272 -0.30 7.42 12.59
CA ARG A 272 0.65 6.51 11.95
C ARG A 272 1.92 7.20 11.46
N ASP A 273 2.18 8.42 11.93
CA ASP A 273 3.45 9.11 11.66
C ASP A 273 4.64 8.28 12.14
N LEU A 274 5.73 8.29 11.37
CA LEU A 274 6.94 7.52 11.67
C LEU A 274 7.48 7.74 13.07
N LYS A 275 7.29 8.93 13.67
CA LYS A 275 7.70 9.19 15.07
C LYS A 275 6.86 8.38 16.05
N ASN A 276 5.55 8.28 15.84
CA ASN A 276 4.66 7.50 16.68
C ASN A 276 4.88 6.00 16.48
N ILE A 277 5.07 5.57 15.24
CA ILE A 277 5.40 4.19 14.91
C ILE A 277 6.77 3.79 15.49
N GLY A 278 7.76 4.65 15.40
CA GLY A 278 9.08 4.45 16.01
C GLY A 278 9.03 4.22 17.53
N LYS A 279 8.15 4.96 18.24
CA LYS A 279 7.91 4.74 19.68
C LYS A 279 7.34 3.33 19.92
N LYS A 280 6.29 2.93 19.17
CA LYS A 280 5.68 1.58 19.27
C LYS A 280 6.70 0.46 19.03
N TYR A 281 7.61 0.64 18.06
CA TYR A 281 8.71 -0.32 17.82
C TYR A 281 9.69 -0.37 18.98
N ARG A 282 10.10 0.78 19.55
CA ARG A 282 10.99 0.85 20.69
C ARG A 282 10.41 0.11 21.88
N ASP A 283 9.16 0.43 22.27
CA ASP A 283 8.47 -0.20 23.38
C ASP A 283 8.37 -1.71 23.18
N TYR A 284 8.13 -2.17 21.96
CA TYR A 284 8.07 -3.57 21.65
C TYR A 284 9.44 -4.25 21.69
N TYR A 285 10.51 -3.60 21.26
CA TYR A 285 11.87 -4.14 21.40
C TYR A 285 12.28 -4.28 22.86
N GLU A 286 11.96 -3.31 23.70
CA GLU A 286 12.20 -3.37 25.15
C GLU A 286 11.41 -4.53 25.79
N TYR A 287 10.14 -4.68 25.45
CA TYR A 287 9.34 -5.83 25.85
C TYR A 287 9.98 -7.16 25.48
N VAL A 288 10.43 -7.31 24.23
CA VAL A 288 11.08 -8.54 23.75
C VAL A 288 12.38 -8.82 24.48
N LEU A 289 13.21 -7.79 24.69
CA LEU A 289 14.49 -7.96 25.39
C LEU A 289 14.30 -8.35 26.87
N ASN A 290 13.31 -7.81 27.54
CA ASN A 290 13.00 -8.13 28.93
C ASN A 290 12.42 -9.55 29.10
N ASN A 291 11.63 -10.02 28.12
CA ASN A 291 11.07 -11.37 28.17
C ASN A 291 12.04 -12.47 27.66
N ALA A 292 12.99 -12.14 26.83
CA ALA A 292 14.00 -13.09 26.34
C ALA A 292 15.10 -13.40 27.36
N LYS A 293 15.20 -12.64 28.48
CA LYS A 293 16.13 -12.87 29.58
C LYS A 293 15.59 -13.80 30.66
N LYS A 294 14.33 -14.15 30.59
CA LYS A 294 13.65 -15.14 31.44
C LYS A 294 13.67 -16.52 30.78
#